data_f5008a890cc0e9313355a5b7581e275e
#
_entry.id   f5008a890cc0e9313355a5b7581e275e
#
_cell.length_a   1.000
_cell.length_b   1.000
_cell.length_c   1.000
_cell.angle_alpha   90.00
_cell.angle_beta   90.00
_cell.angle_gamma   90.00
#
_symmetry.space_group_name_H-M   'P 1'
#
loop_
_entity.id
_entity.type
_entity.pdbx_description
1 polymer ?
#
loop_
_entity_poly.entity_id
_entity_poly.type
_entity_poly.pdbx_seq_one_letter_code
_entity_poly.pdbx_strand_id
1 'polypeptide(L)'
;MSDAEYVPSAVWSWNKENGGQFAAINRPMAGATHDKELPVGKHPFQLYSLGTPNGQKVTILFEELLEAGHKGAEYDAWLINIRDGDQFGSGFVAINPNSKIPALLDRSGPEPIRLFESGAMMLHLAEKFGAFIPLDPKGRAECLSWLMWQMGSAPFIGGGFGHFYAYAPIKIEYAIDRYSMETKRLFDVADRRLGESRFLAGDDYTIADMATYAWFGLLYRGFAYNDGAAFLALHEYKNVGRWVEEILARPAVRRGQKVNVLSGLLERHDASDFDALPVE
;
A
#
# COMPACT_ATOMS: atom_id res chain seq x y z
N MET A 1 -18.06 33.15 4.68
CA MET A 1 -17.91 32.68 3.29
C MET A 1 -19.34 32.57 2.75
N SER A 2 -19.64 33.11 1.56
CA SER A 2 -21.00 33.16 1.00
C SER A 2 -21.51 31.75 0.77
N ASP A 3 -22.77 31.51 1.18
CA ASP A 3 -23.53 30.26 0.94
C ASP A 3 -23.89 30.07 -0.56
N ALA A 4 -23.01 30.51 -1.48
CA ALA A 4 -23.22 30.28 -2.89
C ALA A 4 -22.95 28.84 -3.21
N GLU A 5 -23.98 28.13 -3.67
CA GLU A 5 -23.89 26.76 -4.15
C GLU A 5 -22.81 26.66 -5.24
N TYR A 6 -21.89 25.67 -5.10
CA TYR A 6 -20.85 25.43 -6.11
C TYR A 6 -21.48 24.93 -7.41
N VAL A 7 -21.30 25.71 -8.48
CA VAL A 7 -21.71 25.30 -9.84
C VAL A 7 -20.47 24.85 -10.60
N PRO A 8 -20.38 23.57 -11.03
CA PRO A 8 -19.27 23.11 -11.83
C PRO A 8 -19.16 23.85 -13.16
N SER A 9 -17.94 24.15 -13.59
CA SER A 9 -17.69 24.68 -14.95
C SER A 9 -18.08 23.65 -16.02
N ALA A 10 -18.45 24.10 -17.22
CA ALA A 10 -18.77 23.21 -18.33
C ALA A 10 -17.60 22.31 -18.75
N VAL A 11 -16.38 22.80 -18.59
CA VAL A 11 -15.13 22.05 -18.81
C VAL A 11 -14.22 22.28 -17.63
N TRP A 12 -13.75 21.21 -17.02
CA TRP A 12 -12.81 21.29 -15.91
C TRP A 12 -11.44 21.77 -16.38
N SER A 13 -10.82 22.68 -15.64
CA SER A 13 -9.43 23.11 -15.85
C SER A 13 -8.60 22.85 -14.61
N TRP A 14 -7.35 22.43 -14.82
CA TRP A 14 -6.44 22.16 -13.73
C TRP A 14 -5.93 23.46 -13.09
N ASN A 15 -6.11 23.56 -11.78
CA ASN A 15 -5.39 24.51 -10.95
C ASN A 15 -4.50 23.70 -9.99
N LYS A 16 -3.18 23.91 -10.07
CA LYS A 16 -2.20 23.19 -9.25
C LYS A 16 -2.36 23.42 -7.74
N GLU A 17 -3.13 24.42 -7.33
CA GLU A 17 -3.43 24.71 -5.92
C GLU A 17 -4.64 23.90 -5.41
N ASN A 18 -5.42 23.33 -6.31
CA ASN A 18 -6.57 22.49 -5.97
C ASN A 18 -6.13 21.07 -5.64
N GLY A 19 -5.84 20.78 -4.41
CA GLY A 19 -5.40 19.47 -3.93
C GLY A 19 -4.86 19.56 -2.51
N GLY A 20 -4.96 20.77 -1.92
CA GLY A 20 -4.48 21.02 -0.56
C GLY A 20 -3.01 20.66 -0.43
N GLN A 21 -2.65 20.05 0.70
CA GLN A 21 -1.28 19.61 0.98
C GLN A 21 -0.69 18.59 -0.01
N PHE A 22 -1.53 17.97 -0.85
CA PHE A 22 -1.10 16.98 -1.84
C PHE A 22 -1.15 17.50 -3.28
N ALA A 23 -1.34 18.82 -3.49
CA ALA A 23 -1.40 19.40 -4.83
C ALA A 23 -0.15 19.10 -5.67
N ALA A 24 1.03 19.10 -5.03
CA ALA A 24 2.30 18.87 -5.70
C ALA A 24 2.54 17.42 -6.14
N ILE A 25 1.86 16.44 -5.51
CA ILE A 25 2.05 15.01 -5.79
C ILE A 25 1.05 14.43 -6.78
N ASN A 26 0.10 15.25 -7.25
CA ASN A 26 -0.92 14.87 -8.22
C ASN A 26 -1.00 15.87 -9.35
N ARG A 27 -1.16 15.39 -10.57
CA ARG A 27 -1.31 16.20 -11.76
C ARG A 27 -2.14 15.46 -12.81
N PRO A 28 -2.85 16.16 -13.70
CA PRO A 28 -3.70 15.51 -14.70
C PRO A 28 -2.95 14.99 -15.93
N MET A 29 -1.63 15.11 -15.95
CA MET A 29 -0.79 14.70 -17.08
C MET A 29 0.20 13.63 -16.63
N ALA A 30 0.39 12.60 -17.44
CA ALA A 30 1.42 11.59 -17.25
C ALA A 30 2.78 12.04 -17.79
N GLY A 31 3.80 11.19 -17.60
CA GLY A 31 5.16 11.39 -18.12
C GLY A 31 6.11 12.07 -17.12
N ALA A 32 7.39 12.06 -17.42
CA ALA A 32 8.41 12.68 -16.57
C ALA A 32 8.36 14.22 -16.61
N THR A 33 8.76 14.86 -15.50
CA THR A 33 8.92 16.32 -15.42
C THR A 33 10.38 16.74 -15.43
N HIS A 34 11.28 15.83 -15.11
CA HIS A 34 12.71 16.08 -15.02
C HIS A 34 13.50 14.80 -15.22
N ASP A 35 14.76 14.93 -15.58
CA ASP A 35 15.67 13.81 -15.67
C ASP A 35 16.21 13.48 -14.28
N LYS A 36 16.01 12.23 -13.88
CA LYS A 36 16.54 11.65 -12.64
C LYS A 36 16.68 10.16 -12.83
N GLU A 37 17.91 9.69 -12.80
CA GLU A 37 18.19 8.26 -12.77
C GLU A 37 17.85 7.67 -11.40
N LEU A 38 17.53 6.39 -11.39
CA LEU A 38 17.30 5.64 -10.15
C LEU A 38 18.57 4.93 -9.73
N PRO A 39 18.87 4.89 -8.42
CA PRO A 39 19.97 4.07 -7.91
C PRO A 39 19.70 2.59 -8.13
N VAL A 40 20.78 1.81 -8.25
CA VAL A 40 20.73 0.35 -8.40
C VAL A 40 21.73 -0.26 -7.43
N GLY A 41 21.25 -1.13 -6.55
CA GLY A 41 22.05 -1.82 -5.55
C GLY A 41 22.52 -3.20 -6.00
N LYS A 42 22.94 -3.99 -5.02
CA LYS A 42 23.56 -5.30 -5.24
C LYS A 42 22.58 -6.44 -5.50
N HIS A 43 21.33 -6.30 -5.01
CA HIS A 43 20.34 -7.36 -5.09
C HIS A 43 19.58 -7.38 -6.44
N PRO A 44 18.99 -8.51 -6.83
CA PRO A 44 18.25 -8.59 -8.08
C PRO A 44 16.95 -7.78 -8.06
N PHE A 45 16.34 -7.63 -6.89
CA PHE A 45 15.09 -6.87 -6.76
C PHE A 45 15.39 -5.44 -6.30
N GLN A 46 15.01 -4.47 -7.13
CA GLN A 46 15.18 -3.05 -6.86
C GLN A 46 13.79 -2.44 -6.63
N LEU A 47 13.44 -2.21 -5.36
CA LEU A 47 12.17 -1.62 -4.96
C LEU A 47 12.35 -0.12 -4.76
N TYR A 48 11.54 0.68 -5.42
CA TYR A 48 11.48 2.13 -5.31
C TYR A 48 10.17 2.52 -4.63
N SER A 49 10.22 2.92 -3.36
CA SER A 49 9.03 2.96 -2.53
C SER A 49 9.06 4.06 -1.47
N LEU A 50 7.97 4.16 -0.75
CA LEU A 50 7.78 4.93 0.48
C LEU A 50 6.90 4.10 1.42
N GLY A 51 7.11 4.20 2.73
CA GLY A 51 6.42 3.45 3.77
C GLY A 51 4.93 3.79 3.94
N THR A 52 4.24 3.99 2.82
CA THR A 52 2.78 4.08 2.74
C THR A 52 2.16 2.68 2.74
N PRO A 53 0.84 2.54 2.94
CA PRO A 53 0.21 1.22 2.88
C PRO A 53 0.54 0.43 1.60
N ASN A 54 0.60 1.09 0.44
CA ASN A 54 0.92 0.39 -0.81
C ASN A 54 2.39 -0.07 -0.88
N GLY A 55 3.34 0.72 -0.34
CA GLY A 55 4.74 0.31 -0.21
C GLY A 55 4.89 -0.86 0.75
N GLN A 56 4.23 -0.78 1.91
CA GLN A 56 4.27 -1.82 2.94
C GLN A 56 3.75 -3.19 2.46
N LYS A 57 2.82 -3.25 1.52
CA LYS A 57 2.41 -4.52 0.91
C LYS A 57 3.59 -5.31 0.38
N VAL A 58 4.47 -4.63 -0.34
CA VAL A 58 5.60 -5.25 -1.04
C VAL A 58 6.75 -5.55 -0.08
N THR A 59 7.05 -4.62 0.83
CA THR A 59 8.11 -4.84 1.83
C THR A 59 7.76 -5.95 2.82
N ILE A 60 6.48 -6.06 3.23
CA ILE A 60 6.00 -7.17 4.05
C ILE A 60 6.18 -8.49 3.32
N LEU A 61 5.79 -8.58 2.04
CA LEU A 61 5.95 -9.82 1.28
C LEU A 61 7.42 -10.22 1.12
N PHE A 62 8.32 -9.28 0.84
CA PHE A 62 9.75 -9.59 0.77
C PHE A 62 10.28 -10.13 2.10
N GLU A 63 9.95 -9.50 3.21
CA GLU A 63 10.38 -9.97 4.53
C GLU A 63 9.75 -11.34 4.91
N GLU A 64 8.50 -11.59 4.51
CA GLU A 64 7.85 -12.90 4.70
C GLU A 64 8.51 -13.99 3.84
N LEU A 65 8.91 -13.68 2.61
CA LEU A 65 9.66 -14.60 1.75
C LEU A 65 11.03 -14.95 2.36
N LEU A 66 11.73 -13.95 2.88
CA LEU A 66 13.03 -14.16 3.55
C LEU A 66 12.86 -14.98 4.84
N GLU A 67 11.86 -14.70 5.66
CA GLU A 67 11.52 -15.45 6.87
C GLU A 67 11.18 -16.92 6.55
N ALA A 68 10.51 -17.15 5.42
CA ALA A 68 10.19 -18.49 4.90
C ALA A 68 11.41 -19.22 4.29
N GLY A 69 12.59 -18.60 4.28
CA GLY A 69 13.84 -19.19 3.81
C GLY A 69 14.15 -18.98 2.33
N HIS A 70 13.39 -18.16 1.62
CA HIS A 70 13.65 -17.82 0.22
C HIS A 70 14.77 -16.78 0.11
N LYS A 71 16.04 -17.19 0.31
CA LYS A 71 17.21 -16.30 0.27
C LYS A 71 17.35 -15.52 -1.05
N GLY A 72 16.82 -16.03 -2.15
CA GLY A 72 16.76 -15.34 -3.43
C GLY A 72 15.84 -14.13 -3.47
N ALA A 73 15.04 -13.89 -2.42
CA ALA A 73 14.15 -12.74 -2.28
C ALA A 73 14.83 -11.49 -1.67
N GLU A 74 16.15 -11.50 -1.48
CA GLU A 74 16.88 -10.30 -1.05
C GLU A 74 16.68 -9.14 -2.02
N TYR A 75 16.51 -7.94 -1.47
CA TYR A 75 16.12 -6.76 -2.21
C TYR A 75 16.80 -5.49 -1.71
N ASP A 76 16.95 -4.52 -2.59
CA ASP A 76 17.28 -3.15 -2.25
C ASP A 76 15.99 -2.33 -2.26
N ALA A 77 15.70 -1.60 -1.18
CA ALA A 77 14.55 -0.69 -1.08
C ALA A 77 15.03 0.76 -1.00
N TRP A 78 14.79 1.51 -2.07
CA TRP A 78 15.17 2.90 -2.24
C TRP A 78 14.02 3.82 -1.88
N LEU A 79 14.31 4.87 -1.12
CA LEU A 79 13.32 5.87 -0.74
C LEU A 79 12.96 6.75 -1.94
N ILE A 80 11.66 6.87 -2.22
CA ILE A 80 11.11 7.84 -3.18
C ILE A 80 10.37 8.92 -2.40
N ASN A 81 10.95 10.12 -2.35
CA ASN A 81 10.31 11.24 -1.69
C ASN A 81 9.25 11.87 -2.59
N ILE A 82 8.00 11.45 -2.40
CA ILE A 82 6.88 11.94 -3.22
C ILE A 82 6.59 13.43 -3.03
N ARG A 83 7.03 14.03 -1.92
CA ARG A 83 6.87 15.48 -1.69
C ARG A 83 7.82 16.31 -2.54
N ASP A 84 9.00 15.77 -2.85
CA ASP A 84 9.99 16.38 -3.72
C ASP A 84 9.74 16.07 -5.21
N GLY A 85 8.74 15.24 -5.49
CA GLY A 85 8.34 14.88 -6.86
C GLY A 85 9.20 13.78 -7.49
N ASP A 86 9.94 13.00 -6.70
CA ASP A 86 10.82 11.93 -7.19
C ASP A 86 10.10 10.92 -8.10
N GLN A 87 8.81 10.67 -7.85
CA GLN A 87 7.97 9.79 -8.66
C GLN A 87 7.76 10.31 -10.10
N PHE A 88 8.11 11.56 -10.37
CA PHE A 88 8.03 12.18 -11.70
C PHE A 88 9.39 12.26 -12.41
N GLY A 89 10.45 11.72 -11.83
CA GLY A 89 11.75 11.59 -12.49
C GLY A 89 11.70 10.56 -13.63
N SER A 90 12.51 10.80 -14.70
CA SER A 90 12.52 9.97 -15.90
C SER A 90 12.76 8.48 -15.61
N GLY A 91 13.68 8.16 -14.69
CA GLY A 91 13.99 6.77 -14.32
C GLY A 91 12.81 6.07 -13.61
N PHE A 92 12.10 6.77 -12.72
CA PHE A 92 10.92 6.20 -12.06
C PHE A 92 9.77 5.99 -13.05
N VAL A 93 9.51 6.99 -13.90
CA VAL A 93 8.44 6.92 -14.93
C VAL A 93 8.69 5.81 -15.94
N ALA A 94 9.97 5.51 -16.25
CA ALA A 94 10.32 4.39 -17.12
C ALA A 94 9.89 3.03 -16.55
N ILE A 95 9.88 2.87 -15.21
CA ILE A 95 9.37 1.67 -14.57
C ILE A 95 7.86 1.78 -14.37
N ASN A 96 7.38 2.88 -13.80
CA ASN A 96 5.96 3.09 -13.51
C ASN A 96 5.40 4.33 -14.23
N PRO A 97 4.71 4.14 -15.37
CA PRO A 97 4.14 5.25 -16.13
C PRO A 97 3.00 5.98 -15.39
N ASN A 98 2.43 5.37 -14.34
CA ASN A 98 1.42 5.99 -13.47
C ASN A 98 2.02 6.97 -12.45
N SER A 99 3.36 7.00 -12.30
CA SER A 99 4.07 7.89 -11.36
C SER A 99 3.55 7.76 -9.92
N LYS A 100 3.27 6.53 -9.46
CA LYS A 100 2.85 6.21 -8.08
C LYS A 100 3.77 5.15 -7.48
N ILE A 101 4.16 5.35 -6.22
CA ILE A 101 4.89 4.32 -5.46
C ILE A 101 3.93 3.20 -5.04
N PRO A 102 4.46 1.98 -4.92
CA PRO A 102 5.79 1.50 -5.24
C PRO A 102 6.00 1.21 -6.73
N ALA A 103 7.26 1.06 -7.13
CA ALA A 103 7.72 0.52 -8.40
C ALA A 103 8.80 -0.52 -8.14
N LEU A 104 8.85 -1.60 -8.92
CA LEU A 104 9.80 -2.70 -8.76
C LEU A 104 10.48 -3.04 -10.07
N LEU A 105 11.79 -3.22 -10.03
CA LEU A 105 12.57 -3.78 -11.12
C LEU A 105 13.14 -5.13 -10.69
N ASP A 106 12.68 -6.22 -11.31
CA ASP A 106 13.22 -7.57 -11.12
C ASP A 106 14.33 -7.82 -12.15
N ARG A 107 15.56 -7.93 -11.67
CA ARG A 107 16.77 -8.18 -12.46
C ARG A 107 17.31 -9.60 -12.28
N SER A 108 16.54 -10.51 -11.72
CA SER A 108 16.96 -11.88 -11.43
C SER A 108 17.00 -12.79 -12.68
N GLY A 109 16.39 -12.35 -13.79
CA GLY A 109 16.41 -13.03 -15.09
C GLY A 109 17.42 -12.42 -16.06
N PRO A 110 17.51 -12.97 -17.29
CA PRO A 110 18.40 -12.44 -18.32
C PRO A 110 18.02 -11.03 -18.78
N GLU A 111 16.73 -10.70 -18.75
CA GLU A 111 16.19 -9.37 -19.05
C GLU A 111 15.44 -8.82 -17.84
N PRO A 112 15.65 -7.55 -17.47
CA PRO A 112 14.94 -6.94 -16.36
C PRO A 112 13.44 -6.84 -16.63
N ILE A 113 12.63 -7.17 -15.63
CA ILE A 113 11.17 -7.06 -15.67
C ILE A 113 10.77 -5.85 -14.83
N ARG A 114 10.14 -4.86 -15.44
CA ARG A 114 9.54 -3.73 -14.73
C ARG A 114 8.15 -4.09 -14.24
N LEU A 115 7.85 -3.72 -13.01
CA LEU A 115 6.58 -3.97 -12.36
C LEU A 115 6.05 -2.68 -11.73
N PHE A 116 4.80 -2.39 -11.95
CA PHE A 116 4.04 -1.37 -11.27
C PHE A 116 2.69 -1.95 -10.87
N GLU A 117 1.94 -1.26 -10.00
CA GLU A 117 0.82 -1.75 -9.21
C GLU A 117 1.25 -2.76 -8.12
N SER A 118 1.02 -2.40 -6.86
CA SER A 118 1.47 -3.21 -5.73
C SER A 118 0.90 -4.63 -5.73
N GLY A 119 -0.34 -4.80 -6.21
CA GLY A 119 -0.96 -6.14 -6.35
C GLY A 119 -0.28 -7.00 -7.42
N ALA A 120 0.13 -6.41 -8.54
CA ALA A 120 0.86 -7.12 -9.59
C ALA A 120 2.27 -7.52 -9.11
N MET A 121 2.95 -6.66 -8.35
CA MET A 121 4.23 -7.00 -7.72
C MET A 121 4.09 -8.17 -6.77
N MET A 122 3.07 -8.15 -5.90
CA MET A 122 2.82 -9.24 -4.95
C MET A 122 2.52 -10.55 -5.67
N LEU A 123 1.70 -10.53 -6.71
CA LEU A 123 1.40 -11.71 -7.50
C LEU A 123 2.66 -12.27 -8.16
N HIS A 124 3.45 -11.41 -8.83
CA HIS A 124 4.70 -11.81 -9.48
C HIS A 124 5.68 -12.48 -8.50
N LEU A 125 5.88 -11.87 -7.32
CA LEU A 125 6.79 -12.41 -6.30
C LEU A 125 6.25 -13.72 -5.71
N ALA A 126 4.97 -13.80 -5.39
CA ALA A 126 4.36 -15.01 -4.84
C ALA A 126 4.45 -16.20 -5.83
N GLU A 127 4.21 -15.96 -7.12
CA GLU A 127 4.36 -16.97 -8.18
C GLU A 127 5.82 -17.36 -8.39
N LYS A 128 6.72 -16.38 -8.43
CA LYS A 128 8.15 -16.62 -8.64
C LYS A 128 8.76 -17.50 -7.56
N PHE A 129 8.35 -17.30 -6.31
CA PHE A 129 8.86 -18.08 -5.17
C PHE A 129 7.96 -19.27 -4.79
N GLY A 130 6.78 -19.40 -5.39
CA GLY A 130 5.82 -20.46 -5.07
C GLY A 130 5.33 -20.40 -3.63
N ALA A 131 5.19 -19.20 -3.06
CA ALA A 131 4.86 -18.98 -1.65
C ALA A 131 3.74 -17.93 -1.48
N PHE A 132 2.95 -18.08 -0.40
CA PHE A 132 1.86 -17.17 -0.04
C PHE A 132 0.74 -17.03 -1.09
N ILE A 133 0.64 -18.01 -1.98
CA ILE A 133 -0.43 -18.13 -2.97
C ILE A 133 -0.79 -19.60 -3.12
N PRO A 134 -2.07 -19.99 -3.01
CA PRO A 134 -2.49 -21.38 -3.22
C PRO A 134 -2.17 -21.87 -4.63
N LEU A 135 -1.75 -23.12 -4.75
CA LEU A 135 -1.44 -23.76 -6.03
C LEU A 135 -2.67 -24.42 -6.67
N ASP A 136 -3.64 -24.87 -5.86
CA ASP A 136 -4.88 -25.44 -6.38
C ASP A 136 -5.77 -24.34 -7.01
N PRO A 137 -6.52 -24.66 -8.08
CA PRO A 137 -7.28 -23.66 -8.82
C PRO A 137 -8.34 -22.94 -7.98
N LYS A 138 -8.98 -23.62 -7.02
CA LYS A 138 -10.04 -23.03 -6.18
C LYS A 138 -9.44 -22.04 -5.17
N GLY A 139 -8.44 -22.47 -4.41
CA GLY A 139 -7.76 -21.61 -3.44
C GLY A 139 -7.09 -20.43 -4.11
N ARG A 140 -6.47 -20.65 -5.30
CA ARG A 140 -5.88 -19.55 -6.09
C ARG A 140 -6.93 -18.53 -6.53
N ALA A 141 -8.08 -18.98 -7.03
CA ALA A 141 -9.15 -18.08 -7.44
C ALA A 141 -9.67 -17.24 -6.26
N GLU A 142 -9.85 -17.86 -5.09
CA GLU A 142 -10.24 -17.17 -3.86
C GLU A 142 -9.21 -16.12 -3.44
N CYS A 143 -7.93 -16.50 -3.40
CA CYS A 143 -6.84 -15.58 -3.06
C CYS A 143 -6.78 -14.38 -4.01
N LEU A 144 -6.87 -14.61 -5.31
CA LEU A 144 -6.85 -13.53 -6.30
C LEU A 144 -8.10 -12.64 -6.22
N SER A 145 -9.27 -13.22 -5.92
CA SER A 145 -10.50 -12.44 -5.74
C SER A 145 -10.36 -11.45 -4.58
N TRP A 146 -9.85 -11.90 -3.43
CA TRP A 146 -9.59 -11.01 -2.28
C TRP A 146 -8.45 -10.02 -2.53
N LEU A 147 -7.40 -10.42 -3.23
CA LEU A 147 -6.34 -9.49 -3.63
C LEU A 147 -6.89 -8.37 -4.52
N MET A 148 -7.67 -8.70 -5.56
CA MET A 148 -8.27 -7.71 -6.46
C MET A 148 -9.35 -6.87 -5.79
N TRP A 149 -10.14 -7.46 -4.88
CA TRP A 149 -11.06 -6.71 -4.04
C TRP A 149 -10.34 -5.61 -3.25
N GLN A 150 -9.21 -5.95 -2.63
CA GLN A 150 -8.41 -4.97 -1.90
C GLN A 150 -7.85 -3.88 -2.83
N MET A 151 -7.34 -4.24 -4.02
CA MET A 151 -6.84 -3.25 -4.98
C MET A 151 -7.93 -2.25 -5.41
N GLY A 152 -9.15 -2.72 -5.64
CA GLY A 152 -10.30 -1.88 -5.97
C GLY A 152 -10.86 -1.08 -4.78
N SER A 153 -10.58 -1.52 -3.54
CA SER A 153 -11.15 -0.92 -2.32
C SER A 153 -10.24 0.12 -1.67
N ALA A 154 -8.91 -0.01 -1.82
CA ALA A 154 -7.95 0.91 -1.21
C ALA A 154 -8.21 2.39 -1.55
N PRO A 155 -8.62 2.77 -2.76
CA PRO A 155 -8.93 4.15 -3.11
C PRO A 155 -10.06 4.76 -2.26
N PHE A 156 -11.05 3.96 -1.85
CA PHE A 156 -12.14 4.46 -0.99
C PHE A 156 -11.66 4.78 0.42
N ILE A 157 -10.73 3.99 0.96
CA ILE A 157 -10.15 4.23 2.28
C ILE A 157 -9.19 5.42 2.23
N GLY A 158 -8.25 5.42 1.28
CA GLY A 158 -7.19 6.43 1.20
C GLY A 158 -7.62 7.72 0.53
N GLY A 159 -8.01 7.64 -0.73
CA GLY A 159 -8.40 8.78 -1.55
C GLY A 159 -9.81 9.29 -1.26
N GLY A 160 -10.67 8.45 -0.70
CA GLY A 160 -12.00 8.81 -0.25
C GLY A 160 -12.03 9.27 1.20
N PHE A 161 -12.26 8.33 2.13
CA PHE A 161 -12.39 8.64 3.56
C PHE A 161 -11.19 9.42 4.11
N GLY A 162 -9.99 8.89 3.95
CA GLY A 162 -8.79 9.53 4.49
C GLY A 162 -8.57 10.94 3.96
N HIS A 163 -8.82 11.16 2.67
CA HIS A 163 -8.69 12.49 2.09
C HIS A 163 -9.71 13.47 2.69
N PHE A 164 -11.01 13.17 2.63
CA PHE A 164 -12.05 14.11 3.05
C PHE A 164 -12.16 14.25 4.56
N TYR A 165 -11.91 13.18 5.31
CA TYR A 165 -11.95 13.22 6.78
C TYR A 165 -10.73 13.90 7.39
N ALA A 166 -9.51 13.55 6.94
CA ALA A 166 -8.28 14.00 7.58
C ALA A 166 -7.57 15.14 6.83
N TYR A 167 -7.48 15.08 5.51
CA TYR A 167 -6.53 15.87 4.74
C TYR A 167 -7.13 17.06 4.00
N ALA A 168 -8.40 16.99 3.60
CA ALA A 168 -9.04 18.10 2.88
C ALA A 168 -9.02 19.38 3.71
N PRO A 169 -8.70 20.52 3.09
CA PRO A 169 -8.63 21.82 3.78
C PRO A 169 -10.00 22.30 4.27
N ILE A 170 -11.07 21.80 3.68
CA ILE A 170 -12.46 22.05 4.08
C ILE A 170 -13.16 20.74 4.40
N LYS A 171 -14.07 20.75 5.37
CA LYS A 171 -14.91 19.60 5.68
C LYS A 171 -16.20 19.66 4.86
N ILE A 172 -16.44 18.60 4.10
CA ILE A 172 -17.63 18.44 3.25
C ILE A 172 -18.39 17.25 3.81
N GLU A 173 -19.46 17.51 4.57
CA GLU A 173 -20.27 16.50 5.28
C GLU A 173 -20.67 15.36 4.34
N TYR A 174 -21.28 15.68 3.20
CA TYR A 174 -21.69 14.67 2.22
C TYR A 174 -20.54 13.75 1.76
N ALA A 175 -19.35 14.29 1.51
CA ALA A 175 -18.20 13.49 1.09
C ALA A 175 -17.70 12.61 2.23
N ILE A 176 -17.63 13.15 3.45
CA ILE A 176 -17.21 12.40 4.65
C ILE A 176 -18.18 11.24 4.89
N ASP A 177 -19.49 11.49 4.89
CA ASP A 177 -20.52 10.47 5.12
C ASP A 177 -20.49 9.39 4.03
N ARG A 178 -20.43 9.81 2.76
CA ARG A 178 -20.38 8.87 1.63
C ARG A 178 -19.21 7.90 1.73
N TYR A 179 -18.01 8.40 2.08
CA TYR A 179 -16.82 7.56 2.17
C TYR A 179 -16.69 6.84 3.52
N SER A 180 -17.26 7.36 4.59
CA SER A 180 -17.38 6.65 5.87
C SER A 180 -18.27 5.42 5.73
N MET A 181 -19.44 5.56 5.10
CA MET A 181 -20.33 4.45 4.81
C MET A 181 -19.61 3.37 3.98
N GLU A 182 -18.90 3.76 2.91
CA GLU A 182 -18.19 2.80 2.07
C GLU A 182 -17.04 2.12 2.82
N THR A 183 -16.26 2.87 3.62
CA THR A 183 -15.18 2.29 4.42
C THR A 183 -15.74 1.30 5.44
N LYS A 184 -16.82 1.63 6.16
CA LYS A 184 -17.48 0.69 7.08
C LYS A 184 -18.01 -0.56 6.36
N ARG A 185 -18.58 -0.41 5.16
CA ARG A 185 -19.03 -1.55 4.35
C ARG A 185 -17.87 -2.48 4.00
N LEU A 186 -16.70 -1.94 3.66
CA LEU A 186 -15.51 -2.75 3.39
C LEU A 186 -15.03 -3.50 4.64
N PHE A 187 -15.05 -2.85 5.80
CA PHE A 187 -14.73 -3.51 7.08
C PHE A 187 -15.76 -4.60 7.43
N ASP A 188 -17.05 -4.37 7.20
CA ASP A 188 -18.10 -5.39 7.43
C ASP A 188 -17.91 -6.62 6.53
N VAL A 189 -17.58 -6.42 5.25
CA VAL A 189 -17.26 -7.52 4.32
C VAL A 189 -16.08 -8.34 4.83
N ALA A 190 -14.99 -7.69 5.25
CA ALA A 190 -13.83 -8.38 5.80
C ALA A 190 -14.14 -9.09 7.12
N ASP A 191 -14.89 -8.44 8.03
CA ASP A 191 -15.21 -9.00 9.34
C ASP A 191 -16.09 -10.26 9.23
N ARG A 192 -17.10 -10.25 8.34
CA ARG A 192 -17.92 -11.42 8.05
C ARG A 192 -17.07 -12.56 7.51
N ARG A 193 -16.24 -12.28 6.52
CA ARG A 193 -15.35 -13.28 5.94
C ARG A 193 -14.41 -13.88 6.98
N LEU A 194 -13.79 -13.05 7.82
CA LEU A 194 -12.90 -13.48 8.89
C LEU A 194 -13.61 -14.16 10.07
N GLY A 195 -14.91 -14.05 10.15
CA GLY A 195 -15.75 -14.89 11.02
C GLY A 195 -15.97 -16.30 10.51
N GLU A 196 -15.79 -16.54 9.20
CA GLU A 196 -15.95 -17.86 8.55
C GLU A 196 -14.62 -18.60 8.36
N SER A 197 -13.49 -17.87 8.32
CA SER A 197 -12.16 -18.43 8.08
C SER A 197 -11.08 -17.67 8.86
N ARG A 198 -9.93 -18.32 9.01
CA ARG A 198 -8.79 -17.73 9.72
C ARG A 198 -8.23 -16.50 8.99
N PHE A 199 -8.09 -16.60 7.67
CA PHE A 199 -7.58 -15.57 6.77
C PHE A 199 -8.56 -15.31 5.63
N LEU A 200 -8.32 -14.28 4.81
CA LEU A 200 -9.25 -13.87 3.76
C LEU A 200 -9.46 -14.95 2.68
N ALA A 201 -8.41 -15.65 2.29
CA ALA A 201 -8.49 -16.72 1.28
C ALA A 201 -8.80 -18.10 1.86
N GLY A 202 -8.92 -18.26 3.17
CA GLY A 202 -9.16 -19.52 3.86
C GLY A 202 -8.33 -19.66 5.13
N ASP A 203 -7.72 -20.82 5.35
CA ASP A 203 -6.95 -21.09 6.57
C ASP A 203 -5.48 -20.70 6.46
N ASP A 204 -4.99 -20.45 5.25
CA ASP A 204 -3.62 -20.10 4.97
C ASP A 204 -3.44 -18.57 4.81
N TYR A 205 -2.34 -18.06 5.37
CA TYR A 205 -1.91 -16.67 5.21
C TYR A 205 -1.36 -16.44 3.79
N THR A 206 -1.94 -15.49 3.07
CA THR A 206 -1.64 -15.25 1.66
C THR A 206 -1.35 -13.78 1.34
N ILE A 207 -0.97 -13.52 0.08
CA ILE A 207 -0.80 -12.15 -0.43
C ILE A 207 -2.09 -11.32 -0.33
N ALA A 208 -3.27 -11.95 -0.29
CA ALA A 208 -4.54 -11.25 -0.08
C ALA A 208 -4.61 -10.61 1.32
N ASP A 209 -4.13 -11.34 2.34
CA ASP A 209 -4.05 -10.86 3.71
C ASP A 209 -3.02 -9.74 3.86
N MET A 210 -1.82 -9.94 3.33
CA MET A 210 -0.74 -8.94 3.39
C MET A 210 -1.17 -7.62 2.75
N ALA A 211 -1.80 -7.70 1.58
CA ALA A 211 -2.27 -6.52 0.85
C ALA A 211 -3.37 -5.79 1.61
N THR A 212 -4.32 -6.52 2.18
CA THR A 212 -5.44 -5.95 2.94
C THR A 212 -4.98 -5.39 4.26
N TYR A 213 -4.10 -6.12 4.97
CA TYR A 213 -3.56 -5.69 6.27
C TYR A 213 -2.85 -4.33 6.19
N ALA A 214 -2.10 -4.07 5.15
CA ALA A 214 -1.39 -2.80 4.99
C ALA A 214 -2.31 -1.57 5.08
N TRP A 215 -3.56 -1.67 4.65
CA TRP A 215 -4.57 -0.60 4.74
C TRP A 215 -5.47 -0.74 5.97
N PHE A 216 -6.06 -1.91 6.15
CA PHE A 216 -7.04 -2.16 7.21
C PHE A 216 -6.38 -2.18 8.58
N GLY A 217 -5.22 -2.83 8.71
CA GLY A 217 -4.47 -2.88 9.97
C GLY A 217 -3.99 -1.50 10.42
N LEU A 218 -3.51 -0.67 9.47
CA LEU A 218 -3.07 0.69 9.79
C LEU A 218 -4.24 1.55 10.31
N LEU A 219 -5.39 1.51 9.62
CA LEU A 219 -6.56 2.28 10.02
C LEU A 219 -7.19 1.72 11.30
N TYR A 220 -7.35 0.40 11.42
CA TYR A 220 -7.92 -0.25 12.62
C TYR A 220 -7.14 0.10 13.89
N ARG A 221 -5.82 0.16 13.80
CA ARG A 221 -4.91 0.48 14.91
C ARG A 221 -4.80 1.99 15.22
N GLY A 222 -5.49 2.85 14.48
CA GLY A 222 -5.49 4.29 14.68
C GLY A 222 -4.22 5.00 14.20
N PHE A 223 -3.42 4.40 13.33
CA PHE A 223 -2.20 5.03 12.78
C PHE A 223 -2.44 5.77 11.46
N ALA A 224 -3.69 5.86 11.03
CA ALA A 224 -4.06 6.61 9.83
C ALA A 224 -5.28 7.49 10.10
N TYR A 225 -5.28 8.67 9.48
CA TYR A 225 -6.43 9.57 9.40
C TYR A 225 -6.94 10.07 10.76
N ASN A 226 -6.01 10.54 11.63
CA ASN A 226 -6.29 11.11 12.94
C ASN A 226 -7.05 10.08 13.83
N ASP A 227 -8.21 10.45 14.35
CA ASP A 227 -9.10 9.62 15.14
C ASP A 227 -10.10 8.79 14.29
N GLY A 228 -9.82 8.58 13.01
CA GLY A 228 -10.69 7.89 12.07
C GLY A 228 -11.12 6.50 12.50
N ALA A 229 -10.26 5.75 13.20
CA ALA A 229 -10.62 4.44 13.77
C ALA A 229 -11.76 4.55 14.79
N ALA A 230 -11.70 5.54 15.66
CA ALA A 230 -12.74 5.82 16.66
C ALA A 230 -14.01 6.36 16.00
N PHE A 231 -13.86 7.31 15.07
CA PHE A 231 -14.96 7.89 14.30
C PHE A 231 -15.80 6.82 13.57
N LEU A 232 -15.13 5.85 12.97
CA LEU A 232 -15.77 4.74 12.27
C LEU A 232 -16.17 3.58 13.20
N ALA A 233 -15.89 3.68 14.50
CA ALA A 233 -16.12 2.62 15.49
C ALA A 233 -15.51 1.26 15.07
N LEU A 234 -14.29 1.26 14.53
CA LEU A 234 -13.68 0.06 13.95
C LEU A 234 -13.44 -1.05 14.98
N HIS A 235 -13.34 -0.73 16.27
CA HIS A 235 -13.23 -1.68 17.38
C HIS A 235 -14.42 -2.66 17.48
N GLU A 236 -15.55 -2.38 16.80
CA GLU A 236 -16.72 -3.26 16.75
C GLU A 236 -16.48 -4.48 15.84
N TYR A 237 -15.59 -4.39 14.85
CA TYR A 237 -15.23 -5.45 13.91
C TYR A 237 -14.23 -6.44 14.56
N LYS A 238 -14.76 -7.37 15.35
CA LYS A 238 -13.96 -8.24 16.23
C LYS A 238 -13.09 -9.25 15.48
N ASN A 239 -13.60 -9.78 14.35
CA ASN A 239 -12.85 -10.72 13.53
C ASN A 239 -11.69 -10.02 12.80
N VAL A 240 -11.91 -8.79 12.33
CA VAL A 240 -10.83 -7.95 11.80
C VAL A 240 -9.79 -7.68 12.88
N GLY A 241 -10.22 -7.36 14.11
CA GLY A 241 -9.30 -7.15 15.23
C GLY A 241 -8.42 -8.36 15.52
N ARG A 242 -9.01 -9.57 15.62
CA ARG A 242 -8.25 -10.83 15.78
C ARG A 242 -7.22 -11.01 14.66
N TRP A 243 -7.66 -10.84 13.43
CA TRP A 243 -6.82 -11.00 12.24
C TRP A 243 -5.68 -9.97 12.19
N VAL A 244 -5.94 -8.71 12.55
CA VAL A 244 -4.93 -7.66 12.63
C VAL A 244 -3.84 -8.02 13.65
N GLU A 245 -4.22 -8.45 14.85
CA GLU A 245 -3.27 -8.83 15.90
C GLU A 245 -2.45 -10.07 15.50
N GLU A 246 -3.08 -11.05 14.86
CA GLU A 246 -2.41 -12.26 14.40
C GLU A 246 -1.34 -11.94 13.33
N ILE A 247 -1.63 -11.05 12.39
CA ILE A 247 -0.69 -10.63 11.36
C ILE A 247 0.43 -9.77 11.98
N LEU A 248 0.09 -8.83 12.85
CA LEU A 248 1.06 -7.97 13.54
C LEU A 248 2.06 -8.77 14.38
N ALA A 249 1.65 -9.91 14.94
CA ALA A 249 2.54 -10.77 15.72
C ALA A 249 3.69 -11.37 14.89
N ARG A 250 3.59 -11.38 13.58
CA ARG A 250 4.61 -11.92 12.66
C ARG A 250 5.84 -11.03 12.62
N PRO A 251 7.06 -11.54 12.89
CA PRO A 251 8.28 -10.73 12.86
C PRO A 251 8.54 -10.08 11.49
N ALA A 252 8.29 -10.81 10.40
CA ALA A 252 8.46 -10.31 9.04
C ALA A 252 7.54 -9.12 8.73
N VAL A 253 6.29 -9.13 9.21
CA VAL A 253 5.36 -8.01 9.06
C VAL A 253 5.93 -6.77 9.77
N ARG A 254 6.40 -6.93 11.00
CA ARG A 254 7.00 -5.80 11.76
C ARG A 254 8.25 -5.23 11.07
N ARG A 255 9.10 -6.09 10.49
CA ARG A 255 10.26 -5.63 9.70
C ARG A 255 9.80 -4.89 8.44
N GLY A 256 8.92 -5.49 7.65
CA GLY A 256 8.43 -4.88 6.41
C GLY A 256 7.76 -3.52 6.62
N GLN A 257 7.08 -3.32 7.76
CA GLN A 257 6.49 -2.02 8.12
C GLN A 257 7.52 -0.93 8.47
N LYS A 258 8.77 -1.30 8.74
CA LYS A 258 9.85 -0.34 9.08
C LYS A 258 10.64 0.14 7.86
N VAL A 259 10.45 -0.46 6.69
CA VAL A 259 11.19 -0.13 5.47
C VAL A 259 10.60 1.12 4.78
N ASN A 260 11.48 2.01 4.34
CA ASN A 260 11.17 3.30 3.72
C ASN A 260 10.30 4.22 4.59
N VAL A 261 10.53 4.20 5.89
CA VAL A 261 9.80 4.99 6.91
C VAL A 261 10.78 5.86 7.67
N LEU A 262 10.41 7.12 7.95
CA LEU A 262 11.26 8.07 8.68
C LEU A 262 11.62 7.60 10.11
N SER A 263 10.72 6.89 10.76
CA SER A 263 10.92 6.31 12.11
C SER A 263 11.50 4.89 12.08
N GLY A 264 11.91 4.41 10.90
CA GLY A 264 12.46 3.07 10.68
C GLY A 264 13.70 3.15 9.79
N LEU A 265 13.79 2.27 8.79
CA LEU A 265 14.83 2.29 7.76
C LEU A 265 14.39 3.18 6.60
N LEU A 266 15.13 4.25 6.32
CA LEU A 266 14.92 5.06 5.12
C LEU A 266 15.14 4.22 3.85
N GLU A 267 16.19 3.43 3.86
CA GLU A 267 16.54 2.49 2.81
C GLU A 267 16.94 1.15 3.43
N ARG A 268 16.69 0.06 2.71
CA ARG A 268 17.05 -1.29 3.14
C ARG A 268 17.86 -1.95 2.04
N HIS A 269 19.09 -2.39 2.35
CA HIS A 269 20.00 -3.02 1.41
C HIS A 269 20.53 -4.37 1.91
N ASP A 270 20.24 -4.70 3.19
CA ASP A 270 20.63 -5.97 3.79
C ASP A 270 19.72 -6.29 4.99
N ALA A 271 19.65 -7.56 5.37
CA ALA A 271 18.93 -7.97 6.58
C ALA A 271 19.53 -7.34 7.85
N SER A 272 20.86 -7.10 7.87
CA SER A 272 21.55 -6.45 8.99
C SER A 272 21.19 -4.97 9.19
N ASP A 273 20.55 -4.32 8.23
CA ASP A 273 20.12 -2.92 8.39
C ASP A 273 19.11 -2.78 9.55
N PHE A 274 18.33 -3.83 9.83
CA PHE A 274 17.42 -3.85 10.97
C PHE A 274 18.12 -3.85 12.33
N ASP A 275 19.39 -4.29 12.41
CA ASP A 275 20.16 -4.33 13.65
C ASP A 275 20.51 -2.91 14.15
N ALA A 276 20.46 -1.92 13.25
CA ALA A 276 20.67 -0.51 13.58
C ALA A 276 19.45 0.17 14.21
N LEU A 277 18.27 -0.48 14.17
CA LEU A 277 17.05 0.05 14.77
C LEU A 277 17.03 -0.17 16.29
N PRO A 278 16.44 0.75 17.05
CA PRO A 278 16.23 0.54 18.48
C PRO A 278 15.45 -0.76 18.75
N VAL A 279 15.87 -1.50 19.75
CA VAL A 279 15.13 -2.66 20.26
C VAL A 279 13.86 -2.12 20.92
N GLU A 280 12.68 -2.56 20.47
CA GLU A 280 11.38 -2.20 21.04
C GLU A 280 11.10 -2.92 22.36
#